data_c22c84f3d07e576a46dcfb301c9c60c9
#
_entry.id   c22c84f3d07e576a46dcfb301c9c60c9
#
_cell.length_a   1.000
_cell.length_b   1.000
_cell.length_c   1.000
_cell.angle_alpha   90.00
_cell.angle_beta   90.00
_cell.angle_gamma   90.00
#
_symmetry.space_group_name_H-M   'P 1'
#
loop_
_entity.id
_entity.type
_entity.pdbx_description
1 polymer ?
#
loop_
_entity_poly.entity_id
_entity_poly.type
_entity_poly.pdbx_seq_one_letter_code
_entity_poly.pdbx_strand_id
1 'polypeptide(L)'
;MVQQRATNHSGLGVCQNNIEYGKMNRSDIIQTIGRKYLVHNIENDEFRYPKAFKERNILFLPIQIKGPDNRTYENLDIRFVDDERQVAVLVETKCNFDNDKNAEFQLGAYMIYEHELTGYATIGILANTEDDRIRVWRDKVCDDNRLSEHYKIKSFKEYANLLKPITSNNKEKVTKSTYELNEKLQTYGINAGLRSQFVGTCLLALKNGLKYKGLTTSQIISGIKDILISKLDNDLNKALKLGVLAQKVLDSQDVRSLPRYDFESILNDISEKILPYINDETSLGQDLLNLFFTTFNKYVGKGNKNQAFSPDHIVHFMCNVVGINRNSMVLDPCCGSGAFLVRAMTEAIRDCQTEEERNLVYNEHIYGIEYDEMASGLSTTNMLIHNDGNTNIKQGSCFEQDKWIEDAQIDRVLMNPPYNADKKTSKQEYAQTWKKDKNGKERKEDPSKGFHFVYHIANVVKKGKLAVLLPMQCAIGTDKEVQKYKEMMLQEHHLDAVFSLPSDIFHPGASANACCMVFDLGVRHKDVKEGTFFGYYKDDGFRKKKNLGRVEKIDPETGDGVWAKIEELWLDTYKKRIAVTGLSAIHKVTYKDEWLCEAYMKTDYSTLTPEDFERSVRNFAAYCISSKSENYDDEE
;
A
#
# COMPACT_ATOMS: atom_id res chain seq x y z
N MET A 1 -69.40 -18.21 25.61
CA MET A 1 -69.11 -17.58 26.89
C MET A 1 -68.08 -18.39 27.65
N VAL A 2 -66.86 -18.02 27.60
CA VAL A 2 -65.85 -18.16 28.68
C VAL A 2 -64.74 -17.19 28.33
N GLN A 3 -64.64 -16.16 29.14
CA GLN A 3 -63.55 -15.18 29.14
C GLN A 3 -62.31 -15.84 29.69
N GLN A 4 -61.21 -15.81 28.96
CA GLN A 4 -59.88 -15.98 29.55
C GLN A 4 -59.23 -14.60 29.70
N ARG A 5 -58.95 -14.28 30.96
CA ARG A 5 -58.18 -13.12 31.38
C ARG A 5 -56.73 -13.25 30.85
N ALA A 6 -56.33 -12.27 30.07
CA ALA A 6 -54.93 -12.10 29.74
C ALA A 6 -54.21 -11.51 30.98
N THR A 7 -53.26 -12.25 31.52
CA THR A 7 -52.28 -11.74 32.49
C THR A 7 -51.19 -11.01 31.72
N ASN A 8 -51.05 -9.73 31.99
CA ASN A 8 -49.95 -8.90 31.54
C ASN A 8 -48.61 -9.42 32.11
N HIS A 9 -47.80 -10.05 31.29
CA HIS A 9 -46.37 -10.21 31.52
C HIS A 9 -45.64 -9.33 30.52
N SER A 10 -44.87 -8.41 31.10
CA SER A 10 -43.69 -7.68 30.58
C SER A 10 -43.34 -7.90 29.12
N GLY A 11 -43.37 -6.87 28.32
CA GLY A 11 -43.12 -6.65 26.90
C GLY A 11 -41.96 -7.38 26.22
N LEU A 12 -42.04 -8.69 26.16
CA LEU A 12 -41.33 -9.53 25.22
C LEU A 12 -42.35 -10.03 24.20
N GLY A 13 -42.73 -9.17 23.27
CA GLY A 13 -43.49 -9.56 22.10
C GLY A 13 -42.64 -10.40 21.15
N VAL A 14 -42.62 -11.71 21.39
CA VAL A 14 -42.11 -12.68 20.41
C VAL A 14 -43.12 -12.70 19.26
N CYS A 15 -42.80 -12.02 18.16
CA CYS A 15 -43.47 -12.25 16.89
C CYS A 15 -43.07 -13.63 16.36
N GLN A 16 -43.85 -14.66 16.69
CA GLN A 16 -43.72 -15.97 16.08
C GLN A 16 -44.35 -15.98 14.69
N ASN A 17 -43.53 -16.28 13.69
CA ASN A 17 -43.82 -16.87 12.38
C ASN A 17 -45.03 -16.34 11.60
N ASN A 18 -44.75 -15.43 10.67
CA ASN A 18 -45.45 -15.43 9.40
C ASN A 18 -44.47 -14.96 8.32
N ILE A 19 -44.15 -15.85 7.36
CA ILE A 19 -43.38 -15.54 6.16
C ILE A 19 -44.34 -14.79 5.24
N GLU A 20 -44.31 -13.47 5.30
CA GLU A 20 -44.87 -12.59 4.28
C GLU A 20 -43.74 -11.68 3.77
N TYR A 21 -43.67 -11.54 2.45
CA TYR A 21 -42.71 -10.66 1.77
C TYR A 21 -42.80 -9.23 2.32
N GLY A 22 -41.68 -8.73 2.88
CA GLY A 22 -41.57 -7.35 3.35
C GLY A 22 -41.28 -7.16 4.84
N LYS A 23 -41.17 -8.23 5.63
CA LYS A 23 -40.85 -8.12 7.07
C LYS A 23 -39.39 -8.44 7.33
N MET A 24 -38.68 -7.51 7.97
CA MET A 24 -37.28 -7.68 8.37
C MET A 24 -37.22 -8.35 9.74
N ASN A 25 -36.54 -9.51 9.83
CA ASN A 25 -36.32 -10.18 11.10
C ASN A 25 -34.90 -9.95 11.63
N ARG A 26 -34.63 -10.33 12.89
CA ARG A 26 -33.30 -10.18 13.51
C ARG A 26 -32.20 -10.92 12.75
N SER A 27 -32.49 -12.06 12.16
CA SER A 27 -31.50 -12.82 11.36
C SER A 27 -31.10 -12.06 10.11
N ASP A 28 -32.05 -11.40 9.44
CA ASP A 28 -31.79 -10.57 8.26
C ASP A 28 -30.92 -9.35 8.62
N ILE A 29 -31.19 -8.73 9.78
CA ILE A 29 -30.40 -7.65 10.33
C ILE A 29 -28.95 -8.10 10.56
N ILE A 30 -28.77 -9.25 11.23
CA ILE A 30 -27.44 -9.81 11.54
C ILE A 30 -26.68 -10.14 10.25
N GLN A 31 -27.35 -10.72 9.26
CA GLN A 31 -26.73 -11.06 7.98
C GLN A 31 -26.31 -9.81 7.21
N THR A 32 -27.16 -8.78 7.18
CA THR A 32 -26.89 -7.53 6.43
C THR A 32 -25.79 -6.70 7.07
N ILE A 33 -25.79 -6.53 8.39
CA ILE A 33 -24.73 -5.80 9.09
C ILE A 33 -23.41 -6.58 9.03
N GLY A 34 -23.45 -7.89 9.25
CA GLY A 34 -22.29 -8.79 9.09
C GLY A 34 -21.98 -9.58 10.35
N ARG A 35 -22.12 -10.90 10.28
CA ARG A 35 -21.88 -11.83 11.40
C ARG A 35 -20.47 -11.75 12.01
N LYS A 36 -19.49 -11.31 11.24
CA LYS A 36 -18.09 -11.14 11.70
C LYS A 36 -17.98 -10.21 12.91
N TYR A 37 -18.81 -9.20 12.98
CA TYR A 37 -18.79 -8.17 14.03
C TYR A 37 -19.79 -8.42 15.15
N LEU A 38 -20.58 -9.49 15.04
CA LEU A 38 -21.60 -9.83 16.03
C LEU A 38 -20.95 -10.33 17.32
N VAL A 39 -21.17 -9.65 18.41
CA VAL A 39 -20.71 -10.02 19.76
C VAL A 39 -21.84 -10.40 20.71
N HIS A 40 -23.08 -10.03 20.39
CA HIS A 40 -24.25 -10.38 21.15
C HIS A 40 -25.53 -10.37 20.29
N ASN A 41 -26.40 -11.36 20.54
CA ASN A 41 -27.77 -11.43 20.05
C ASN A 41 -28.64 -12.03 21.15
N ILE A 42 -29.76 -11.38 21.47
CA ILE A 42 -30.68 -11.76 22.54
C ILE A 42 -31.19 -13.22 22.48
N GLU A 43 -31.12 -13.85 21.30
CA GLU A 43 -31.56 -15.23 21.12
C GLU A 43 -30.51 -16.25 21.60
N ASN A 44 -29.23 -15.88 21.59
CA ASN A 44 -28.11 -16.81 21.84
C ASN A 44 -27.28 -16.47 23.08
N ASP A 45 -27.39 -15.26 23.60
CA ASP A 45 -26.59 -14.80 24.74
C ASP A 45 -27.32 -13.68 25.48
N GLU A 46 -27.17 -13.65 26.83
CA GLU A 46 -27.75 -12.62 27.67
C GLU A 46 -26.73 -11.53 27.99
N PHE A 47 -26.65 -10.51 27.14
CA PHE A 47 -25.82 -9.34 27.42
C PHE A 47 -26.58 -8.31 28.25
N ARG A 48 -26.02 -8.01 29.45
CA ARG A 48 -26.54 -6.96 30.33
C ARG A 48 -25.44 -5.95 30.66
N TYR A 49 -25.71 -4.68 30.48
CA TYR A 49 -24.79 -3.60 30.83
C TYR A 49 -24.33 -3.62 32.29
N PRO A 50 -25.16 -3.83 33.30
CA PRO A 50 -24.72 -3.92 34.71
C PRO A 50 -23.69 -5.02 34.93
N LYS A 51 -23.83 -6.19 34.28
CA LYS A 51 -22.88 -7.30 34.34
C LYS A 51 -21.57 -6.94 33.67
N ALA A 52 -21.63 -6.36 32.47
CA ALA A 52 -20.44 -5.96 31.70
C ALA A 52 -19.62 -4.87 32.40
N PHE A 53 -20.28 -3.90 33.04
CA PHE A 53 -19.62 -2.88 33.87
C PHE A 53 -18.92 -3.48 35.07
N LYS A 54 -19.58 -4.42 35.76
CA LYS A 54 -19.02 -5.12 36.92
C LYS A 54 -17.77 -5.94 36.54
N GLU A 55 -17.78 -6.62 35.40
CA GLU A 55 -16.65 -7.41 34.90
C GLU A 55 -15.43 -6.53 34.59
N ARG A 56 -15.64 -5.26 34.23
CA ARG A 56 -14.56 -4.28 34.02
C ARG A 56 -14.21 -3.45 35.26
N ASN A 57 -14.76 -3.77 36.44
CA ASN A 57 -14.60 -3.00 37.67
C ASN A 57 -15.01 -1.50 37.53
N ILE A 58 -16.00 -1.21 36.71
CA ILE A 58 -16.53 0.13 36.50
C ILE A 58 -17.87 0.21 37.26
N LEU A 59 -18.09 1.29 38.01
CA LEU A 59 -19.34 1.52 38.69
C LEU A 59 -20.46 1.78 37.66
N PHE A 60 -21.45 0.92 37.58
CA PHE A 60 -22.60 1.11 36.74
C PHE A 60 -23.57 2.07 37.41
N LEU A 61 -23.76 3.24 36.84
CA LEU A 61 -24.77 4.20 37.25
C LEU A 61 -25.86 4.22 36.17
N PRO A 62 -27.04 3.62 36.42
CA PRO A 62 -28.10 3.64 35.44
C PRO A 62 -28.53 5.10 35.21
N ILE A 63 -28.50 5.49 33.93
CA ILE A 63 -29.00 6.82 33.58
C ILE A 63 -30.51 6.79 33.75
N GLN A 64 -31.02 7.58 34.71
CA GLN A 64 -32.45 7.82 34.89
C GLN A 64 -32.94 8.71 33.73
N ILE A 65 -33.10 8.10 32.57
CA ILE A 65 -33.85 8.72 31.49
C ILE A 65 -35.30 8.69 32.02
N LYS A 66 -35.84 9.86 32.34
CA LYS A 66 -37.25 10.00 32.74
C LYS A 66 -38.14 9.75 31.52
N GLY A 67 -38.25 8.49 31.16
CA GLY A 67 -39.29 8.04 30.25
C GLY A 67 -40.67 8.04 30.92
N PRO A 68 -41.75 7.93 30.17
CA PRO A 68 -43.12 7.94 30.70
C PRO A 68 -43.39 6.86 31.74
N ASP A 69 -42.58 5.81 31.86
CA ASP A 69 -42.82 4.66 32.73
C ASP A 69 -41.74 4.41 33.80
N ASN A 70 -40.73 5.28 33.96
CA ASN A 70 -39.69 5.21 34.99
C ASN A 70 -38.91 3.88 35.03
N ARG A 71 -38.82 3.12 33.92
CA ARG A 71 -38.11 1.85 33.84
C ARG A 71 -36.63 2.07 33.56
N THR A 72 -35.78 1.18 34.08
CA THR A 72 -34.36 1.06 33.74
C THR A 72 -34.22 0.08 32.59
N TYR A 73 -33.51 0.48 31.54
CA TYR A 73 -33.24 -0.35 30.39
C TYR A 73 -31.81 -0.88 30.51
N GLU A 74 -31.62 -2.20 30.48
CA GLU A 74 -30.33 -2.83 30.76
C GLU A 74 -29.89 -3.85 29.70
N ASN A 75 -30.82 -4.35 28.90
CA ASN A 75 -30.60 -5.42 27.94
C ASN A 75 -30.76 -4.88 26.51
N LEU A 76 -29.74 -5.04 25.69
CA LEU A 76 -29.74 -4.68 24.27
C LEU A 76 -30.06 -5.90 23.41
N ASP A 77 -30.80 -5.73 22.32
CA ASP A 77 -31.17 -6.84 21.43
C ASP A 77 -30.00 -7.39 20.64
N ILE A 78 -29.25 -6.54 19.95
CA ILE A 78 -28.14 -6.97 19.09
C ILE A 78 -26.99 -5.96 19.20
N ARG A 79 -25.77 -6.50 19.36
CA ARG A 79 -24.56 -5.69 19.51
C ARG A 79 -23.48 -6.20 18.54
N PHE A 80 -22.96 -5.29 17.74
CA PHE A 80 -21.81 -5.50 16.87
C PHE A 80 -20.66 -4.60 17.32
N VAL A 81 -19.43 -5.11 17.30
CA VAL A 81 -18.25 -4.38 17.76
C VAL A 81 -17.08 -4.63 16.83
N ASP A 82 -16.33 -3.58 16.58
CA ASP A 82 -14.99 -3.64 15.98
C ASP A 82 -14.02 -2.95 16.96
N ASP A 83 -13.27 -3.74 17.70
CA ASP A 83 -12.33 -3.26 18.70
C ASP A 83 -11.16 -2.52 18.05
N GLU A 84 -10.76 -2.90 16.83
CA GLU A 84 -9.69 -2.23 16.09
C GLU A 84 -10.11 -0.79 15.71
N ARG A 85 -11.33 -0.62 15.25
CA ARG A 85 -11.90 0.69 14.90
C ARG A 85 -12.46 1.45 16.08
N GLN A 86 -12.64 0.80 17.23
CA GLN A 86 -13.31 1.35 18.40
C GLN A 86 -14.72 1.87 18.07
N VAL A 87 -15.48 1.05 17.37
CA VAL A 87 -16.83 1.35 16.89
C VAL A 87 -17.79 0.27 17.35
N ALA A 88 -18.96 0.66 17.82
CA ALA A 88 -20.06 -0.25 18.11
C ALA A 88 -21.32 0.13 17.32
N VAL A 89 -22.02 -0.88 16.80
CA VAL A 89 -23.35 -0.74 16.19
C VAL A 89 -24.35 -1.47 17.07
N LEU A 90 -25.29 -0.72 17.61
CA LEU A 90 -26.31 -1.18 18.57
C LEU A 90 -27.65 -1.21 17.87
N VAL A 91 -28.35 -2.33 17.94
CA VAL A 91 -29.66 -2.46 17.31
C VAL A 91 -30.70 -2.86 18.35
N GLU A 92 -31.74 -2.05 18.44
CA GLU A 92 -32.96 -2.35 19.19
C GLU A 92 -34.10 -2.63 18.21
N THR A 93 -34.81 -3.73 18.41
CA THR A 93 -35.89 -4.17 17.53
C THR A 93 -37.26 -4.00 18.21
N LYS A 94 -38.25 -3.47 17.50
CA LYS A 94 -39.63 -3.33 17.94
C LYS A 94 -40.57 -3.90 16.89
N CYS A 95 -41.72 -4.44 17.32
CA CYS A 95 -42.77 -4.81 16.36
C CYS A 95 -43.22 -3.58 15.57
N ASN A 96 -43.49 -2.49 16.28
CA ASN A 96 -43.80 -1.19 15.70
C ASN A 96 -43.31 -0.08 16.65
N PHE A 97 -42.21 0.59 16.29
CA PHE A 97 -41.61 1.62 17.14
C PHE A 97 -42.44 2.92 17.22
N ASP A 98 -43.35 3.16 16.30
CA ASP A 98 -44.22 4.34 16.38
C ASP A 98 -45.25 4.22 17.52
N ASN A 99 -45.55 2.99 17.94
CA ASN A 99 -46.42 2.68 19.05
C ASN A 99 -45.67 2.57 20.39
N ASP A 100 -44.33 2.53 20.40
CA ASP A 100 -43.52 2.45 21.61
C ASP A 100 -42.82 3.79 21.91
N LYS A 101 -43.45 4.60 22.76
CA LYS A 101 -42.93 5.91 23.14
C LYS A 101 -41.57 5.88 23.87
N ASN A 102 -41.12 4.71 24.32
CA ASN A 102 -39.88 4.55 25.06
C ASN A 102 -38.73 3.99 24.17
N ALA A 103 -39.01 3.57 22.93
CA ALA A 103 -38.03 2.90 22.09
C ALA A 103 -36.78 3.75 21.83
N GLU A 104 -36.94 5.02 21.53
CA GLU A 104 -35.80 5.94 21.29
C GLU A 104 -35.02 6.21 22.59
N PHE A 105 -35.70 6.36 23.73
CA PHE A 105 -35.06 6.52 25.04
C PHE A 105 -34.24 5.28 25.41
N GLN A 106 -34.79 4.10 25.18
CA GLN A 106 -34.12 2.83 25.43
C GLN A 106 -32.83 2.72 24.63
N LEU A 107 -32.88 2.95 23.31
CA LEU A 107 -31.72 2.95 22.46
C LEU A 107 -30.69 4.01 22.88
N GLY A 108 -31.16 5.23 23.23
CA GLY A 108 -30.29 6.30 23.72
C GLY A 108 -29.54 5.93 25.00
N ALA A 109 -30.21 5.24 25.95
CA ALA A 109 -29.54 4.72 27.13
C ALA A 109 -28.45 3.72 26.80
N TYR A 110 -28.69 2.79 25.86
CA TYR A 110 -27.70 1.81 25.45
C TYR A 110 -26.49 2.46 24.76
N MET A 111 -26.70 3.48 23.95
CA MET A 111 -25.59 4.21 23.31
C MET A 111 -24.68 4.90 24.35
N ILE A 112 -25.29 5.48 25.40
CA ILE A 112 -24.52 6.09 26.49
C ILE A 112 -23.79 5.01 27.29
N TYR A 113 -24.46 3.92 27.68
CA TYR A 113 -23.81 2.82 28.40
C TYR A 113 -22.67 2.20 27.61
N GLU A 114 -22.83 2.01 26.30
CA GLU A 114 -21.75 1.49 25.45
C GLU A 114 -20.55 2.42 25.42
N HIS A 115 -20.78 3.71 25.28
CA HIS A 115 -19.71 4.71 25.30
C HIS A 115 -18.97 4.73 26.65
N GLU A 116 -19.69 4.70 27.77
CA GLU A 116 -19.10 4.65 29.12
C GLU A 116 -18.34 3.32 29.37
N LEU A 117 -18.84 2.21 28.83
CA LEU A 117 -18.23 0.89 28.99
C LEU A 117 -16.94 0.74 28.16
N THR A 118 -16.94 1.24 26.93
CA THR A 118 -15.89 0.95 25.93
C THR A 118 -15.11 2.17 25.48
N GLY A 119 -15.68 3.36 25.58
CA GLY A 119 -15.16 4.59 24.95
C GLY A 119 -15.35 4.64 23.43
N TYR A 120 -16.10 3.71 22.86
CA TYR A 120 -16.27 3.60 21.42
C TYR A 120 -17.28 4.60 20.87
N ALA A 121 -17.08 5.01 19.62
CA ALA A 121 -18.11 5.74 18.88
C ALA A 121 -19.24 4.78 18.51
N THR A 122 -20.50 5.27 18.53
CA THR A 122 -21.68 4.40 18.41
C THR A 122 -22.60 4.80 17.26
N ILE A 123 -23.18 3.78 16.60
CA ILE A 123 -24.39 3.91 15.78
C ILE A 123 -25.51 3.19 16.53
N GLY A 124 -26.61 3.88 16.73
CA GLY A 124 -27.85 3.30 17.26
C GLY A 124 -28.85 3.10 16.12
N ILE A 125 -29.41 1.90 16.02
CA ILE A 125 -30.44 1.55 15.05
C ILE A 125 -31.69 1.10 15.80
N LEU A 126 -32.80 1.76 15.54
CA LEU A 126 -34.12 1.32 15.94
C LEU A 126 -34.79 0.70 14.70
N ALA A 127 -35.06 -0.59 14.76
CA ALA A 127 -35.59 -1.35 13.63
C ALA A 127 -36.99 -1.85 13.87
N ASN A 128 -37.87 -1.63 12.90
CA ASN A 128 -39.23 -2.16 12.88
C ASN A 128 -39.26 -3.58 12.33
N THR A 129 -39.99 -4.49 12.95
CA THR A 129 -40.11 -5.89 12.48
C THR A 129 -41.41 -6.19 11.79
N GLU A 130 -42.39 -5.29 11.83
CA GLU A 130 -43.64 -5.38 11.06
C GLU A 130 -43.51 -4.88 9.62
N ASP A 131 -42.69 -3.86 9.47
CA ASP A 131 -42.30 -3.29 8.17
C ASP A 131 -40.77 -3.05 8.17
N ASP A 132 -40.14 -2.85 7.12
CA ASP A 132 -38.67 -2.73 7.00
C ASP A 132 -38.13 -1.33 7.38
N ARG A 133 -38.90 -0.48 8.06
CA ARG A 133 -38.49 0.86 8.46
C ARG A 133 -37.45 0.84 9.58
N ILE A 134 -36.47 1.73 9.47
CA ILE A 134 -35.45 1.95 10.50
C ILE A 134 -35.31 3.44 10.82
N ARG A 135 -34.79 3.70 12.01
CA ARG A 135 -34.27 5.01 12.41
C ARG A 135 -32.84 4.82 12.88
N VAL A 136 -31.92 5.68 12.44
CA VAL A 136 -30.49 5.54 12.72
C VAL A 136 -29.96 6.84 13.30
N TRP A 137 -29.16 6.73 14.37
CA TRP A 137 -28.50 7.86 15.01
C TRP A 137 -27.00 7.60 15.13
N ARG A 138 -26.25 8.69 15.14
CA ARG A 138 -24.84 8.71 15.41
C ARG A 138 -24.57 9.25 16.82
N ASP A 139 -23.76 8.56 17.60
CA ASP A 139 -23.27 8.91 18.95
C ASP A 139 -24.33 9.11 20.03
N LYS A 140 -25.49 9.68 19.73
CA LYS A 140 -26.61 9.84 20.68
C LYS A 140 -27.94 9.96 19.94
N VAL A 141 -29.03 9.59 20.61
CA VAL A 141 -30.39 9.74 20.09
C VAL A 141 -30.89 11.17 20.31
N CYS A 142 -30.84 11.97 19.24
CA CYS A 142 -31.45 13.31 19.16
C CYS A 142 -31.62 13.69 17.67
N ASP A 143 -32.42 14.73 17.41
CA ASP A 143 -32.74 15.14 16.02
C ASP A 143 -31.52 15.52 15.21
N ASP A 144 -30.56 16.25 15.79
CA ASP A 144 -29.31 16.66 15.12
C ASP A 144 -28.39 15.48 14.73
N ASN A 145 -28.53 14.37 15.42
CA ASN A 145 -27.70 13.17 15.20
C ASN A 145 -28.43 12.08 14.41
N ARG A 146 -29.65 12.33 13.98
CA ARG A 146 -30.46 11.40 13.20
C ARG A 146 -30.00 11.42 11.73
N LEU A 147 -29.72 10.23 11.19
CA LEU A 147 -29.27 10.06 9.82
C LEU A 147 -30.47 9.88 8.89
N SER A 148 -30.96 10.97 8.32
CA SER A 148 -32.19 11.01 7.53
C SER A 148 -32.10 10.26 6.19
N GLU A 149 -30.91 10.03 5.66
CA GLU A 149 -30.67 9.29 4.40
C GLU A 149 -30.57 7.78 4.60
N HIS A 150 -30.64 7.28 5.83
CA HIS A 150 -30.49 5.87 6.17
C HIS A 150 -31.87 5.21 6.40
N TYR A 151 -32.53 4.87 5.31
CA TYR A 151 -33.85 4.21 5.34
C TYR A 151 -33.79 2.69 5.30
N LYS A 152 -32.61 2.11 5.04
CA LYS A 152 -32.38 0.66 4.99
C LYS A 152 -31.13 0.30 5.79
N ILE A 153 -31.13 -0.89 6.38
CA ILE A 153 -29.95 -1.41 7.06
C ILE A 153 -28.79 -1.53 6.08
N LYS A 154 -27.63 -1.06 6.53
CA LYS A 154 -26.38 -1.08 5.81
C LYS A 154 -25.40 -2.05 6.47
N SER A 155 -24.29 -2.34 5.78
CA SER A 155 -23.23 -3.15 6.34
C SER A 155 -22.54 -2.44 7.51
N PHE A 156 -21.91 -3.22 8.40
CA PHE A 156 -21.10 -2.67 9.50
C PHE A 156 -20.04 -1.68 9.01
N LYS A 157 -19.39 -2.00 7.88
CA LYS A 157 -18.37 -1.12 7.28
C LYS A 157 -18.94 0.24 6.90
N GLU A 158 -20.14 0.30 6.35
CA GLU A 158 -20.80 1.56 6.01
C GLU A 158 -21.12 2.38 7.26
N TYR A 159 -21.63 1.75 8.33
CA TYR A 159 -21.89 2.42 9.60
C TYR A 159 -20.60 2.87 10.30
N ALA A 160 -19.57 2.04 10.32
CA ALA A 160 -18.28 2.41 10.88
C ALA A 160 -17.66 3.63 10.15
N ASN A 161 -17.86 3.72 8.83
CA ASN A 161 -17.40 4.85 8.02
C ASN A 161 -18.13 6.16 8.34
N LEU A 162 -19.34 6.11 8.84
CA LEU A 162 -20.07 7.30 9.29
C LEU A 162 -19.51 7.86 10.61
N LEU A 163 -19.03 6.99 11.48
CA LEU A 163 -18.49 7.35 12.80
C LEU A 163 -17.04 7.81 12.72
N LYS A 164 -16.26 7.01 12.04
CA LYS A 164 -14.88 7.31 11.67
C LYS A 164 -14.86 7.20 10.14
N PRO A 165 -15.16 8.28 9.43
CA PRO A 165 -15.09 8.22 7.99
C PRO A 165 -13.68 7.73 7.66
N ILE A 166 -13.59 6.63 6.92
CA ILE A 166 -12.40 6.34 6.16
C ILE A 166 -12.33 7.53 5.24
N THR A 167 -11.58 8.52 5.68
CA THR A 167 -11.35 9.73 4.92
C THR A 167 -10.81 9.26 3.59
N SER A 168 -11.45 9.67 2.53
CA SER A 168 -11.03 9.37 1.17
C SER A 168 -9.52 9.56 1.10
N ASN A 169 -8.79 8.56 0.60
CA ASN A 169 -7.37 8.66 0.35
C ASN A 169 -7.08 10.01 -0.28
N ASN A 170 -6.53 10.94 0.48
CA ASN A 170 -6.30 12.30 0.03
C ASN A 170 -4.81 12.55 -0.11
N LYS A 171 -4.30 12.25 -1.31
CA LYS A 171 -2.89 12.38 -1.68
C LYS A 171 -2.34 13.79 -1.41
N GLU A 172 -3.12 14.83 -1.66
CA GLU A 172 -2.69 16.21 -1.48
C GLU A 172 -2.50 16.56 0.00
N LYS A 173 -3.47 16.16 0.86
CA LYS A 173 -3.36 16.35 2.30
C LYS A 173 -2.22 15.56 2.91
N VAL A 174 -2.07 14.27 2.56
CA VAL A 174 -0.97 13.44 3.07
C VAL A 174 0.36 14.03 2.64
N THR A 175 0.52 14.41 1.37
CA THR A 175 1.76 15.02 0.88
C THR A 175 2.09 16.29 1.66
N LYS A 176 1.12 17.21 1.81
CA LYS A 176 1.32 18.46 2.55
C LYS A 176 1.69 18.20 4.00
N SER A 177 0.94 17.34 4.69
CA SER A 177 1.20 16.99 6.10
C SER A 177 2.55 16.30 6.28
N THR A 178 2.99 15.51 5.30
CA THR A 178 4.30 14.86 5.31
C THR A 178 5.43 15.89 5.20
N TYR A 179 5.28 16.91 4.35
CA TYR A 179 6.25 18.01 4.28
C TYR A 179 6.34 18.80 5.59
N GLU A 180 5.18 19.18 6.14
CA GLU A 180 5.12 19.92 7.41
C GLU A 180 5.74 19.12 8.56
N LEU A 181 5.46 17.81 8.61
CA LEU A 181 6.06 16.91 9.60
C LEU A 181 7.58 16.80 9.41
N ASN A 182 8.08 16.69 8.18
CA ASN A 182 9.52 16.61 7.94
C ASN A 182 10.25 17.91 8.37
N GLU A 183 9.69 19.09 8.10
CA GLU A 183 10.25 20.36 8.57
C GLU A 183 10.23 20.45 10.11
N LYS A 184 9.15 19.98 10.75
CA LYS A 184 9.06 19.88 12.20
C LYS A 184 10.14 18.97 12.77
N LEU A 185 10.36 17.79 12.20
CA LEU A 185 11.41 16.86 12.61
C LEU A 185 12.80 17.46 12.45
N GLN A 186 13.02 18.26 11.41
CA GLN A 186 14.26 19.00 11.23
C GLN A 186 14.48 20.03 12.34
N THR A 187 13.43 20.78 12.68
CA THR A 187 13.46 21.78 13.76
C THR A 187 13.75 21.13 15.11
N TYR A 188 13.23 19.93 15.35
CA TYR A 188 13.47 19.14 16.56
C TYR A 188 14.80 18.39 16.55
N GLY A 189 15.64 18.58 15.53
CA GLY A 189 17.00 18.03 15.47
C GLY A 189 17.09 16.56 15.09
N ILE A 190 16.00 15.93 14.59
CA ILE A 190 16.05 14.55 14.13
C ILE A 190 16.86 14.45 12.83
N ASN A 191 17.90 13.61 12.84
CA ASN A 191 18.76 13.37 11.69
C ASN A 191 17.94 12.90 10.47
N ALA A 192 18.23 13.47 9.30
CA ALA A 192 17.52 13.16 8.07
C ALA A 192 17.47 11.64 7.79
N GLY A 193 18.58 10.92 8.03
CA GLY A 193 18.66 9.47 7.82
C GLY A 193 17.76 8.63 8.74
N LEU A 194 17.31 9.18 9.88
CA LEU A 194 16.44 8.49 10.83
C LEU A 194 14.95 8.78 10.62
N ARG A 195 14.61 9.91 9.97
CA ARG A 195 13.22 10.43 9.96
C ARG A 195 12.21 9.44 9.41
N SER A 196 12.51 8.82 8.26
CA SER A 196 11.60 7.89 7.60
C SER A 196 11.24 6.72 8.51
N GLN A 197 12.24 6.11 9.14
CA GLN A 197 12.03 4.97 10.01
C GLN A 197 11.41 5.36 11.34
N PHE A 198 11.83 6.47 11.92
CA PHE A 198 11.23 6.99 13.14
C PHE A 198 9.74 7.24 12.96
N VAL A 199 9.36 7.92 11.88
CA VAL A 199 7.95 8.21 11.60
C VAL A 199 7.19 6.93 11.23
N GLY A 200 7.78 6.03 10.43
CA GLY A 200 7.19 4.73 10.13
C GLY A 200 6.95 3.90 11.39
N THR A 201 7.91 3.86 12.30
CA THR A 201 7.78 3.17 13.58
C THR A 201 6.70 3.78 14.47
N CYS A 202 6.60 5.12 14.53
CA CYS A 202 5.53 5.83 15.24
C CYS A 202 4.15 5.54 14.61
N LEU A 203 4.06 5.56 13.28
CA LEU A 203 2.82 5.28 12.55
C LEU A 203 2.34 3.84 12.81
N LEU A 204 3.26 2.86 12.75
CA LEU A 204 2.97 1.47 13.10
C LEU A 204 2.43 1.36 14.54
N ALA A 205 3.08 2.01 15.49
CA ALA A 205 2.67 1.98 16.89
C ALA A 205 1.29 2.63 17.11
N LEU A 206 1.03 3.77 16.49
CA LEU A 206 -0.28 4.45 16.56
C LEU A 206 -1.40 3.62 15.94
N LYS A 207 -1.14 2.97 14.80
CA LYS A 207 -2.08 2.05 14.15
C LYS A 207 -2.44 0.88 15.06
N ASN A 208 -1.50 0.46 15.91
CA ASN A 208 -1.68 -0.62 16.88
C ASN A 208 -2.05 -0.13 18.30
N GLY A 209 -2.64 1.05 18.41
CA GLY A 209 -3.27 1.53 19.63
C GLY A 209 -2.31 2.13 20.67
N LEU A 210 -1.15 2.65 20.26
CA LEU A 210 -0.22 3.34 21.17
C LEU A 210 -0.94 4.43 21.97
N LYS A 211 -0.90 4.32 23.30
CA LYS A 211 -1.31 5.39 24.22
C LYS A 211 -0.09 6.23 24.55
N TYR A 212 -0.12 7.53 24.29
CA TYR A 212 1.03 8.41 24.44
C TYR A 212 0.73 9.74 25.17
N LYS A 213 -0.55 10.16 25.18
CA LYS A 213 -0.94 11.44 25.81
C LYS A 213 -0.62 11.43 27.31
N GLY A 214 0.09 12.44 27.74
CA GLY A 214 0.50 12.59 29.13
C GLY A 214 1.71 11.78 29.57
N LEU A 215 2.30 10.93 28.72
CA LEU A 215 3.45 10.11 29.05
C LEU A 215 4.78 10.86 28.86
N THR A 216 5.82 10.44 29.56
CA THR A 216 7.19 10.92 29.32
C THR A 216 7.77 10.33 28.03
N THR A 217 8.78 10.96 27.45
CA THR A 217 9.50 10.45 26.26
C THR A 217 9.94 8.99 26.43
N SER A 218 10.49 8.64 27.60
CA SER A 218 10.92 7.26 27.88
C SER A 218 9.77 6.27 27.92
N GLN A 219 8.61 6.65 28.47
CA GLN A 219 7.42 5.82 28.51
C GLN A 219 6.82 5.62 27.11
N ILE A 220 6.80 6.67 26.28
CA ILE A 220 6.37 6.58 24.88
C ILE A 220 7.27 5.61 24.10
N ILE A 221 8.60 5.75 24.23
CA ILE A 221 9.58 4.85 23.59
C ILE A 221 9.36 3.40 24.05
N SER A 222 9.14 3.18 25.35
CA SER A 222 8.85 1.84 25.86
C SER A 222 7.58 1.26 25.25
N GLY A 223 6.49 2.01 25.20
CA GLY A 223 5.23 1.58 24.60
C GLY A 223 5.36 1.23 23.11
N ILE A 224 6.13 2.02 22.35
CA ILE A 224 6.42 1.71 20.95
C ILE A 224 7.21 0.40 20.84
N LYS A 225 8.22 0.19 21.68
CA LYS A 225 9.02 -1.04 21.69
C LYS A 225 8.18 -2.27 22.03
N ASP A 226 7.28 -2.19 23.00
CA ASP A 226 6.40 -3.29 23.39
C ASP A 226 5.50 -3.71 22.20
N ILE A 227 4.98 -2.73 21.44
CA ILE A 227 4.22 -3.00 20.22
C ILE A 227 5.09 -3.67 19.15
N LEU A 228 6.32 -3.18 18.91
CA LEU A 228 7.25 -3.79 17.96
C LEU A 228 7.59 -5.24 18.35
N ILE A 229 7.85 -5.49 19.64
CA ILE A 229 8.15 -6.82 20.15
C ILE A 229 6.97 -7.78 19.90
N SER A 230 5.75 -7.33 20.19
CA SER A 230 4.55 -8.11 19.95
C SER A 230 4.32 -8.41 18.47
N LYS A 231 4.51 -7.42 17.59
CA LYS A 231 4.32 -7.58 16.12
C LYS A 231 5.37 -8.49 15.48
N LEU A 232 6.56 -8.55 16.04
CA LEU A 232 7.66 -9.41 15.56
C LEU A 232 7.77 -10.73 16.34
N ASP A 233 6.77 -11.14 17.12
CA ASP A 233 6.91 -12.27 18.03
C ASP A 233 7.22 -13.59 17.34
N ASN A 234 6.65 -13.82 16.17
CA ASN A 234 6.85 -15.01 15.36
C ASN A 234 7.92 -14.85 14.26
N ASP A 235 8.59 -13.70 14.16
CA ASP A 235 9.58 -13.43 13.12
C ASP A 235 10.93 -14.06 13.44
N LEU A 236 11.44 -14.89 12.52
CA LEU A 236 12.75 -15.56 12.65
C LEU A 236 13.93 -14.59 12.75
N ASN A 237 13.79 -13.37 12.19
CA ASN A 237 14.80 -12.33 12.23
C ASN A 237 14.51 -11.24 13.27
N LYS A 238 13.62 -11.51 14.24
CA LYS A 238 13.17 -10.57 15.29
C LYS A 238 14.30 -9.77 15.93
N ALA A 239 15.37 -10.44 16.32
CA ALA A 239 16.48 -9.77 17.01
C ALA A 239 17.18 -8.72 16.12
N LEU A 240 17.40 -9.02 14.83
CA LEU A 240 17.98 -8.09 13.87
C LEU A 240 17.05 -6.90 13.59
N LYS A 241 15.77 -7.16 13.38
CA LYS A 241 14.76 -6.12 13.11
C LYS A 241 14.57 -5.19 14.31
N LEU A 242 14.50 -5.73 15.52
CA LEU A 242 14.48 -4.95 16.76
C LEU A 242 15.78 -4.17 16.98
N GLY A 243 16.93 -4.72 16.59
CA GLY A 243 18.22 -4.02 16.61
C GLY A 243 18.17 -2.73 15.78
N VAL A 244 17.52 -2.76 14.62
CA VAL A 244 17.35 -1.54 13.79
C VAL A 244 16.28 -0.63 14.37
N LEU A 245 15.05 -1.10 14.50
CA LEU A 245 13.89 -0.25 14.81
C LEU A 245 13.90 0.27 16.25
N ALA A 246 14.27 -0.57 17.21
CA ALA A 246 14.31 -0.18 18.61
C ALA A 246 15.64 0.46 18.98
N GLN A 247 16.78 -0.18 18.71
CA GLN A 247 18.07 0.29 19.21
C GLN A 247 18.62 1.46 18.39
N LYS A 248 18.64 1.36 17.03
CA LYS A 248 19.23 2.43 16.21
C LYS A 248 18.30 3.63 16.00
N VAL A 249 16.99 3.41 15.96
CA VAL A 249 16.00 4.47 15.73
C VAL A 249 15.48 5.02 17.05
N LEU A 250 14.76 4.23 17.84
CA LEU A 250 14.11 4.74 19.06
C LEU A 250 15.11 5.07 20.18
N ASP A 251 16.21 4.34 20.28
CA ASP A 251 17.27 4.62 21.27
C ASP A 251 18.33 5.59 20.77
N SER A 252 18.19 6.14 19.57
CA SER A 252 19.08 7.20 19.10
C SER A 252 19.05 8.40 20.04
N GLN A 253 20.16 9.12 20.12
CA GLN A 253 20.23 10.32 20.95
C GLN A 253 19.19 11.35 20.50
N ASP A 254 18.97 11.50 19.19
CA ASP A 254 17.99 12.42 18.61
C ASP A 254 16.59 12.18 19.17
N VAL A 255 16.14 10.92 19.21
CA VAL A 255 14.80 10.55 19.70
C VAL A 255 14.72 10.60 21.23
N ARG A 256 15.73 10.09 21.94
CA ARG A 256 15.75 10.09 23.42
C ARG A 256 15.78 11.49 24.01
N SER A 257 16.41 12.44 23.34
CA SER A 257 16.52 13.82 23.81
C SER A 257 15.31 14.68 23.48
N LEU A 258 14.31 14.16 22.72
CA LEU A 258 13.09 14.90 22.42
C LEU A 258 12.37 15.31 23.71
N PRO A 259 12.03 16.59 23.90
CA PRO A 259 11.12 17.02 24.94
C PRO A 259 9.77 16.28 24.79
N ARG A 260 9.15 15.97 25.91
CA ARG A 260 7.84 15.28 25.92
C ARG A 260 6.81 15.92 24.98
N TYR A 261 6.68 17.24 25.06
CA TYR A 261 5.69 17.96 24.23
C TYR A 261 5.98 17.91 22.73
N ASP A 262 7.27 17.88 22.36
CA ASP A 262 7.68 17.78 20.97
C ASP A 262 7.39 16.37 20.41
N PHE A 263 7.67 15.33 21.20
CA PHE A 263 7.35 13.97 20.80
C PHE A 263 5.82 13.77 20.70
N GLU A 264 5.07 14.24 21.69
CA GLU A 264 3.59 14.20 21.66
C GLU A 264 3.04 14.97 20.45
N SER A 265 3.63 16.11 20.10
CA SER A 265 3.25 16.89 18.91
C SER A 265 3.51 16.16 17.60
N ILE A 266 4.61 15.39 17.50
CA ILE A 266 4.89 14.53 16.34
C ILE A 266 3.81 13.44 16.22
N LEU A 267 3.49 12.75 17.31
CA LEU A 267 2.49 11.69 17.34
C LEU A 267 1.07 12.21 17.01
N ASN A 268 0.72 13.40 17.50
CA ASN A 268 -0.53 14.07 17.16
C ASN A 268 -0.61 14.37 15.65
N ASP A 269 0.46 14.90 15.04
CA ASP A 269 0.46 15.18 13.60
C ASP A 269 0.29 13.89 12.78
N ILE A 270 0.94 12.79 13.17
CA ILE A 270 0.76 11.49 12.50
C ILE A 270 -0.67 10.99 12.70
N SER A 271 -1.19 11.02 13.93
CA SER A 271 -2.51 10.50 14.28
C SER A 271 -3.68 11.30 13.67
N GLU A 272 -3.54 12.63 13.56
CA GLU A 272 -4.64 13.50 13.14
C GLU A 272 -4.56 13.93 11.68
N LYS A 273 -3.32 14.03 11.10
CA LYS A 273 -3.11 14.59 9.76
C LYS A 273 -2.65 13.57 8.72
N ILE A 274 -2.24 12.36 9.13
CA ILE A 274 -1.69 11.33 8.23
C ILE A 274 -2.54 10.06 8.30
N LEU A 275 -2.61 9.42 9.46
CA LEU A 275 -3.35 8.16 9.64
C LEU A 275 -4.79 8.18 9.10
N PRO A 276 -5.61 9.25 9.34
CA PRO A 276 -6.99 9.28 8.86
C PRO A 276 -7.12 9.31 7.33
N TYR A 277 -6.04 9.62 6.62
CA TYR A 277 -6.00 9.73 5.16
C TYR A 277 -5.29 8.57 4.47
N ILE A 278 -4.94 7.53 5.22
CA ILE A 278 -4.32 6.31 4.72
C ILE A 278 -5.26 5.16 5.02
N ASN A 279 -6.03 4.76 4.01
CA ASN A 279 -6.81 3.53 4.08
C ASN A 279 -6.06 2.41 3.39
N ASP A 280 -5.38 1.59 4.16
CA ASP A 280 -4.56 0.47 3.70
C ASP A 280 -5.36 -0.72 3.13
N GLU A 281 -6.69 -0.73 3.27
CA GLU A 281 -7.54 -1.71 2.58
C GLU A 281 -7.68 -1.42 1.07
N THR A 282 -7.20 -0.26 0.61
CA THR A 282 -7.27 0.15 -0.80
C THR A 282 -5.88 0.32 -1.40
N SER A 283 -5.73 0.04 -2.69
CA SER A 283 -4.49 0.30 -3.43
C SER A 283 -4.01 1.75 -3.32
N LEU A 284 -4.93 2.71 -3.32
CA LEU A 284 -4.63 4.12 -3.12
C LEU A 284 -4.04 4.43 -1.74
N GLY A 285 -4.45 3.71 -0.70
CA GLY A 285 -3.89 3.89 0.63
C GLY A 285 -2.45 3.39 0.73
N GLN A 286 -2.13 2.32 0.04
CA GLN A 286 -0.76 1.79 -0.04
C GLN A 286 0.16 2.74 -0.80
N ASP A 287 -0.35 3.36 -1.86
CA ASP A 287 0.36 4.41 -2.60
C ASP A 287 0.70 5.61 -1.71
N LEU A 288 -0.18 5.93 -0.76
CA LEU A 288 0.04 7.03 0.17
C LEU A 288 1.13 6.72 1.19
N LEU A 289 1.26 5.49 1.65
CA LEU A 289 2.38 5.06 2.49
C LEU A 289 3.71 5.16 1.72
N ASN A 290 3.74 4.67 0.50
CA ASN A 290 4.91 4.81 -0.37
C ASN A 290 5.27 6.29 -0.61
N LEU A 291 4.29 7.13 -0.89
CA LEU A 291 4.47 8.58 -1.05
C LEU A 291 5.03 9.22 0.22
N PHE A 292 4.50 8.83 1.37
CA PHE A 292 4.96 9.27 2.67
C PHE A 292 6.47 8.97 2.86
N PHE A 293 6.88 7.71 2.65
CA PHE A 293 8.29 7.33 2.77
C PHE A 293 9.18 7.96 1.70
N THR A 294 8.71 8.06 0.46
CA THR A 294 9.45 8.72 -0.64
C THR A 294 9.69 10.19 -0.34
N THR A 295 8.72 10.87 0.28
CA THR A 295 8.84 12.28 0.66
C THR A 295 9.93 12.47 1.72
N PHE A 296 10.01 11.63 2.74
CA PHE A 296 11.09 11.69 3.72
C PHE A 296 12.45 11.37 3.12
N ASN A 297 12.54 10.34 2.29
CA ASN A 297 13.80 9.91 1.67
C ASN A 297 14.40 10.97 0.72
N LYS A 298 13.56 11.80 0.11
CA LYS A 298 14.02 12.93 -0.71
C LYS A 298 14.94 13.91 0.05
N TYR A 299 14.79 13.99 1.37
CA TYR A 299 15.56 14.89 2.23
C TYR A 299 16.77 14.21 2.89
N VAL A 300 16.89 12.89 2.79
CA VAL A 300 18.09 12.15 3.17
C VAL A 300 19.16 12.46 2.14
N GLY A 301 19.96 13.47 2.41
CA GLY A 301 20.88 14.17 1.54
C GLY A 301 21.67 13.33 0.53
N LYS A 302 22.38 14.00 -0.35
CA LYS A 302 23.18 13.55 -1.51
C LYS A 302 24.15 12.35 -1.29
N GLY A 303 24.11 11.70 -0.11
CA GLY A 303 24.99 10.58 0.26
C GLY A 303 24.62 9.25 -0.41
N ASN A 304 23.36 8.98 -0.67
CA ASN A 304 22.89 7.73 -1.31
C ASN A 304 22.43 7.98 -2.76
N LYS A 305 23.35 8.32 -3.64
CA LYS A 305 23.10 8.55 -5.07
C LYS A 305 22.55 7.33 -5.83
N ASN A 306 22.48 6.17 -5.19
CA ASN A 306 22.17 4.89 -5.84
C ASN A 306 20.78 4.33 -5.49
N GLN A 307 19.99 5.01 -4.66
CA GLN A 307 18.63 4.57 -4.33
C GLN A 307 17.61 5.37 -5.16
N ALA A 308 17.07 4.75 -6.20
CA ALA A 308 15.93 5.25 -6.96
C ALA A 308 14.67 4.53 -6.49
N PHE A 309 13.69 5.28 -5.95
CA PHE A 309 12.40 4.70 -5.56
C PHE A 309 11.56 4.42 -6.80
N SER A 310 11.08 3.20 -6.93
CA SER A 310 10.19 2.81 -8.01
C SER A 310 8.83 3.50 -7.86
N PRO A 311 8.32 4.20 -8.91
CA PRO A 311 7.00 4.82 -8.84
C PRO A 311 5.91 3.76 -8.74
N ASP A 312 4.96 3.98 -7.85
CA ASP A 312 3.97 2.98 -7.50
C ASP A 312 3.12 2.49 -8.69
N HIS A 313 2.71 3.39 -9.60
CA HIS A 313 1.97 3.01 -10.80
C HIS A 313 2.78 2.08 -11.74
N ILE A 314 4.10 2.22 -11.79
CA ILE A 314 4.98 1.30 -12.55
C ILE A 314 5.15 -0.02 -11.81
N VAL A 315 5.23 0.03 -10.47
CA VAL A 315 5.25 -1.19 -9.65
C VAL A 315 3.98 -2.00 -9.86
N HIS A 316 2.81 -1.34 -9.87
CA HIS A 316 1.52 -1.96 -10.19
C HIS A 316 1.51 -2.59 -11.59
N PHE A 317 1.93 -1.84 -12.59
CA PHE A 317 2.07 -2.34 -13.96
C PHE A 317 2.95 -3.60 -14.02
N MET A 318 4.12 -3.59 -13.35
CA MET A 318 5.04 -4.73 -13.33
C MET A 318 4.42 -5.95 -12.63
N CYS A 319 3.67 -5.79 -11.55
CA CYS A 319 2.93 -6.86 -10.89
C CYS A 319 1.92 -7.52 -11.86
N ASN A 320 1.19 -6.69 -12.62
CA ASN A 320 0.23 -7.17 -13.63
C ASN A 320 0.92 -7.88 -14.82
N VAL A 321 2.10 -7.42 -15.23
CA VAL A 321 2.89 -8.03 -16.31
C VAL A 321 3.40 -9.42 -15.92
N VAL A 322 3.90 -9.60 -14.70
CA VAL A 322 4.34 -10.92 -14.23
C VAL A 322 3.20 -11.81 -13.78
N GLY A 323 1.98 -11.26 -13.66
CA GLY A 323 0.77 -12.01 -13.33
C GLY A 323 0.74 -12.48 -11.88
N ILE A 324 0.90 -11.55 -10.94
CA ILE A 324 0.78 -11.82 -9.49
C ILE A 324 -0.65 -12.29 -9.19
N ASN A 325 -0.77 -13.36 -8.41
CA ASN A 325 -2.02 -13.91 -7.91
C ASN A 325 -1.80 -14.57 -6.54
N ARG A 326 -2.85 -15.09 -5.90
CA ARG A 326 -2.82 -15.70 -4.56
C ARG A 326 -1.83 -16.86 -4.39
N ASN A 327 -1.41 -17.52 -5.47
CA ASN A 327 -0.47 -18.64 -5.43
C ASN A 327 0.97 -18.24 -5.78
N SER A 328 1.21 -16.97 -6.07
CA SER A 328 2.52 -16.48 -6.49
C SER A 328 3.50 -16.41 -5.33
N MET A 329 4.67 -17.02 -5.50
CA MET A 329 5.82 -16.89 -4.59
C MET A 329 6.72 -15.77 -5.08
N VAL A 330 6.66 -14.60 -4.43
CA VAL A 330 7.24 -13.36 -4.93
C VAL A 330 8.54 -13.03 -4.24
N LEU A 331 9.56 -12.63 -5.00
CA LEU A 331 10.84 -12.12 -4.48
C LEU A 331 11.15 -10.74 -5.03
N ASP A 332 11.52 -9.81 -4.14
CA ASP A 332 12.31 -8.63 -4.49
C ASP A 332 13.70 -8.74 -3.84
N PRO A 333 14.77 -9.04 -4.63
CA PRO A 333 16.12 -9.25 -4.10
C PRO A 333 16.87 -7.95 -3.76
N CYS A 334 16.27 -6.77 -4.01
CA CYS A 334 16.82 -5.45 -3.72
C CYS A 334 15.69 -4.51 -3.25
N CYS A 335 14.95 -4.94 -2.21
CA CYS A 335 13.61 -4.43 -1.94
C CYS A 335 13.54 -2.98 -1.43
N GLY A 336 14.66 -2.38 -1.02
CA GLY A 336 14.67 -0.98 -0.57
C GLY A 336 13.64 -0.72 0.52
N SER A 337 12.66 0.15 0.25
CA SER A 337 11.55 0.44 1.16
C SER A 337 10.41 -0.59 1.16
N GLY A 338 10.49 -1.62 0.32
CA GLY A 338 9.46 -2.66 0.20
C GLY A 338 8.30 -2.33 -0.74
N ALA A 339 8.45 -1.37 -1.66
CA ALA A 339 7.38 -0.95 -2.55
C ALA A 339 6.82 -2.11 -3.42
N PHE A 340 7.70 -2.91 -4.02
CA PHE A 340 7.28 -4.10 -4.78
C PHE A 340 6.62 -5.15 -3.89
N LEU A 341 7.13 -5.35 -2.67
CA LEU A 341 6.61 -6.35 -1.73
C LEU A 341 5.17 -6.01 -1.32
N VAL A 342 4.93 -4.76 -0.89
CA VAL A 342 3.58 -4.29 -0.51
C VAL A 342 2.62 -4.39 -1.67
N ARG A 343 3.02 -3.96 -2.87
CA ARG A 343 2.14 -4.03 -4.05
C ARG A 343 1.83 -5.47 -4.45
N ALA A 344 2.84 -6.34 -4.53
CA ALA A 344 2.66 -7.75 -4.85
C ALA A 344 1.73 -8.45 -3.84
N MET A 345 1.92 -8.19 -2.54
CA MET A 345 1.04 -8.67 -1.49
C MET A 345 -0.41 -8.23 -1.71
N THR A 346 -0.62 -6.96 -2.05
CA THR A 346 -1.96 -6.42 -2.32
C THR A 346 -2.63 -7.09 -3.51
N GLU A 347 -1.90 -7.24 -4.62
CA GLU A 347 -2.46 -7.89 -5.81
C GLU A 347 -2.79 -9.36 -5.53
N ALA A 348 -1.93 -10.08 -4.79
CA ALA A 348 -2.19 -11.44 -4.38
C ALA A 348 -3.43 -11.55 -3.46
N ILE A 349 -3.57 -10.63 -2.47
CA ILE A 349 -4.72 -10.61 -1.55
C ILE A 349 -6.04 -10.31 -2.28
N ARG A 350 -6.03 -9.46 -3.31
CA ARG A 350 -7.22 -9.17 -4.12
C ARG A 350 -7.76 -10.42 -4.83
N ASP A 351 -6.89 -11.34 -5.20
CA ASP A 351 -7.25 -12.61 -5.82
C ASP A 351 -7.72 -13.66 -4.81
N CYS A 352 -7.43 -13.51 -3.50
CA CYS A 352 -7.82 -14.43 -2.45
C CYS A 352 -9.33 -14.48 -2.26
N GLN A 353 -9.87 -15.70 -2.08
CA GLN A 353 -11.29 -15.96 -1.87
C GLN A 353 -11.58 -16.34 -0.41
N THR A 354 -10.59 -16.84 0.34
CA THR A 354 -10.73 -17.27 1.73
C THR A 354 -9.73 -16.55 2.65
N GLU A 355 -9.98 -16.57 3.95
CA GLU A 355 -9.04 -16.03 4.96
C GLU A 355 -7.78 -16.90 5.08
N GLU A 356 -7.87 -18.21 4.84
CA GLU A 356 -6.71 -19.11 4.82
C GLU A 356 -5.76 -18.72 3.68
N GLU A 357 -6.27 -18.45 2.48
CA GLU A 357 -5.46 -17.97 1.35
C GLU A 357 -4.79 -16.62 1.67
N ARG A 358 -5.51 -15.68 2.31
CA ARG A 358 -4.95 -14.40 2.74
C ARG A 358 -3.82 -14.59 3.75
N ASN A 359 -4.03 -15.47 4.73
CA ASN A 359 -3.02 -15.76 5.75
C ASN A 359 -1.76 -16.37 5.13
N LEU A 360 -1.87 -17.23 4.12
CA LEU A 360 -0.73 -17.76 3.37
C LEU A 360 0.02 -16.64 2.65
N VAL A 361 -0.69 -15.74 1.95
CA VAL A 361 -0.06 -14.59 1.30
C VAL A 361 0.68 -13.71 2.30
N TYR A 362 0.06 -13.38 3.44
CA TYR A 362 0.67 -12.56 4.48
C TYR A 362 1.91 -13.20 5.13
N ASN A 363 1.93 -14.51 5.29
CA ASN A 363 2.98 -15.15 6.09
C ASN A 363 4.05 -15.87 5.25
N GLU A 364 3.72 -16.30 4.02
CA GLU A 364 4.55 -17.28 3.31
C GLU A 364 4.88 -16.91 1.86
N HIS A 365 4.16 -15.96 1.22
CA HIS A 365 4.28 -15.79 -0.22
C HIS A 365 5.19 -14.62 -0.64
N ILE A 366 5.54 -13.69 0.25
CA ILE A 366 6.24 -12.44 -0.10
C ILE A 366 7.61 -12.42 0.55
N TYR A 367 8.66 -12.33 -0.26
CA TYR A 367 10.06 -12.42 0.14
C TYR A 367 10.85 -11.19 -0.30
N GLY A 368 11.69 -10.66 0.58
CA GLY A 368 12.54 -9.50 0.30
C GLY A 368 13.98 -9.68 0.79
N ILE A 369 14.92 -9.09 0.07
CA ILE A 369 16.31 -8.99 0.51
C ILE A 369 16.75 -7.54 0.36
N GLU A 370 17.39 -6.98 1.39
CA GLU A 370 17.92 -5.63 1.37
C GLU A 370 19.31 -5.59 2.03
N TYR A 371 20.27 -5.04 1.30
CA TYR A 371 21.66 -4.94 1.77
C TYR A 371 21.83 -3.86 2.85
N ASP A 372 21.21 -2.69 2.63
CA ASP A 372 21.27 -1.58 3.58
C ASP A 372 20.37 -1.85 4.79
N GLU A 373 20.97 -1.83 5.96
CA GLU A 373 20.30 -2.14 7.22
C GLU A 373 19.12 -1.19 7.51
N MET A 374 19.30 0.11 7.20
CA MET A 374 18.26 1.11 7.44
C MET A 374 17.09 0.92 6.47
N ALA A 375 17.36 0.64 5.19
CA ALA A 375 16.31 0.33 4.21
C ALA A 375 15.58 -0.97 4.55
N SER A 376 16.28 -1.99 5.05
CA SER A 376 15.68 -3.24 5.53
C SER A 376 14.72 -3.01 6.71
N GLY A 377 15.09 -2.14 7.66
CA GLY A 377 14.18 -1.73 8.73
C GLY A 377 12.94 -1.01 8.20
N LEU A 378 13.11 -0.18 7.16
CA LEU A 378 12.01 0.56 6.54
C LEU A 378 11.04 -0.39 5.81
N SER A 379 11.56 -1.33 5.03
CA SER A 379 10.73 -2.34 4.35
C SER A 379 9.99 -3.23 5.36
N THR A 380 10.65 -3.63 6.44
CA THR A 380 10.00 -4.36 7.55
C THR A 380 8.84 -3.56 8.15
N THR A 381 9.07 -2.28 8.46
CA THR A 381 8.01 -1.42 9.02
C THR A 381 6.85 -1.27 8.04
N ASN A 382 7.16 -1.08 6.75
CA ASN A 382 6.16 -0.94 5.70
C ASN A 382 5.29 -2.19 5.58
N MET A 383 5.89 -3.38 5.55
CA MET A 383 5.16 -4.65 5.51
C MET A 383 4.28 -4.83 6.76
N LEU A 384 4.81 -4.58 7.96
CA LEU A 384 4.05 -4.69 9.22
C LEU A 384 2.86 -3.73 9.28
N ILE A 385 2.97 -2.52 8.72
CA ILE A 385 1.86 -1.56 8.65
C ILE A 385 0.73 -2.11 7.77
N HIS A 386 1.06 -2.91 6.76
CA HIS A 386 0.11 -3.56 5.86
C HIS A 386 -0.38 -4.93 6.34
N ASN A 387 -0.21 -5.24 7.63
CA ASN A 387 -0.65 -6.46 8.30
C ASN A 387 0.10 -7.74 7.87
N ASP A 388 1.29 -7.62 7.28
CA ASP A 388 2.18 -8.76 7.09
C ASP A 388 2.57 -9.33 8.46
N GLY A 389 2.15 -10.57 8.74
CA GLY A 389 2.32 -11.18 10.07
C GLY A 389 3.71 -11.77 10.30
N ASN A 390 4.43 -12.11 9.22
CA ASN A 390 5.74 -12.75 9.30
C ASN A 390 6.62 -12.27 8.13
N THR A 391 7.22 -11.11 8.32
CA THR A 391 7.97 -10.47 7.24
C THR A 391 9.17 -11.31 6.81
N ASN A 392 9.07 -11.97 5.64
CA ASN A 392 10.17 -12.72 5.04
C ASN A 392 11.19 -11.76 4.41
N ILE A 393 11.66 -10.79 5.19
CA ILE A 393 12.69 -9.83 4.76
C ILE A 393 14.00 -10.17 5.42
N LYS A 394 15.02 -10.41 4.59
CA LYS A 394 16.40 -10.64 5.04
C LYS A 394 17.26 -9.40 4.79
N GLN A 395 17.96 -8.98 5.82
CA GLN A 395 19.03 -7.99 5.69
C GLN A 395 20.32 -8.71 5.25
N GLY A 396 20.93 -8.22 4.19
CA GLY A 396 22.18 -8.75 3.65
C GLY A 396 22.27 -8.73 2.13
N SER A 397 23.32 -9.39 1.59
CA SER A 397 23.53 -9.47 0.16
C SER A 397 22.66 -10.56 -0.48
N CYS A 398 21.96 -10.23 -1.58
CA CYS A 398 21.19 -11.22 -2.33
C CYS A 398 22.08 -12.33 -2.93
N PHE A 399 23.38 -12.05 -3.14
CA PHE A 399 24.36 -13.03 -3.61
C PHE A 399 24.74 -14.09 -2.57
N GLU A 400 24.31 -13.95 -1.32
CA GLU A 400 24.59 -14.87 -0.21
C GLU A 400 23.35 -15.63 0.24
N GLN A 401 22.20 -15.44 -0.44
CA GLN A 401 20.91 -16.01 -0.03
C GLN A 401 20.40 -17.10 -1.00
N ASP A 402 21.27 -17.67 -1.85
CA ASP A 402 20.89 -18.63 -2.89
C ASP A 402 20.01 -19.76 -2.35
N LYS A 403 20.45 -20.45 -1.27
CA LYS A 403 19.69 -21.54 -0.67
C LYS A 403 18.34 -21.11 -0.14
N TRP A 404 18.26 -19.94 0.51
CA TRP A 404 16.99 -19.44 1.04
C TRP A 404 16.00 -19.09 -0.08
N ILE A 405 16.47 -18.56 -1.19
CA ILE A 405 15.65 -18.29 -2.38
C ILE A 405 15.17 -19.61 -2.99
N GLU A 406 16.05 -20.62 -3.11
CA GLU A 406 15.68 -21.94 -3.63
C GLU A 406 14.65 -22.64 -2.73
N ASP A 407 14.84 -22.60 -1.41
CA ASP A 407 13.92 -23.20 -0.42
C ASP A 407 12.52 -22.54 -0.48
N ALA A 408 12.45 -21.23 -0.76
CA ALA A 408 11.20 -20.47 -0.88
C ALA A 408 10.40 -20.77 -2.17
N GLN A 409 10.96 -21.52 -3.13
CA GLN A 409 10.30 -21.90 -4.38
C GLN A 409 9.71 -20.71 -5.15
N ILE A 410 10.46 -19.62 -5.24
CA ILE A 410 10.07 -18.37 -5.90
C ILE A 410 9.71 -18.62 -7.36
N ASP A 411 8.62 -18.02 -7.83
CA ASP A 411 8.16 -18.09 -9.21
C ASP A 411 7.86 -16.72 -9.85
N ARG A 412 7.91 -15.64 -9.05
CA ARG A 412 7.77 -14.26 -9.52
C ARG A 412 8.88 -13.40 -8.91
N VAL A 413 9.61 -12.70 -9.77
CA VAL A 413 10.64 -11.76 -9.34
C VAL A 413 10.31 -10.37 -9.84
N LEU A 414 10.31 -9.41 -8.94
CA LEU A 414 10.17 -7.98 -9.22
C LEU A 414 11.39 -7.28 -8.64
N MET A 415 12.11 -6.48 -9.44
CA MET A 415 13.31 -5.85 -8.91
C MET A 415 13.67 -4.53 -9.59
N ASN A 416 14.31 -3.66 -8.81
CA ASN A 416 14.99 -2.47 -9.27
C ASN A 416 16.39 -2.45 -8.63
N PRO A 417 17.37 -3.12 -9.24
CA PRO A 417 18.69 -3.30 -8.66
C PRO A 417 19.51 -2.00 -8.67
N PRO A 418 20.56 -1.87 -7.84
CA PRO A 418 21.44 -0.73 -7.87
C PRO A 418 22.25 -0.68 -9.18
N TYR A 419 22.12 0.44 -9.95
CA TYR A 419 22.75 0.59 -11.27
C TYR A 419 24.26 0.85 -11.24
N ASN A 420 24.78 1.30 -10.13
CA ASN A 420 26.20 1.60 -9.92
C ASN A 420 26.70 0.94 -8.63
N ALA A 421 26.40 -0.35 -8.47
CA ALA A 421 26.85 -1.11 -7.31
C ALA A 421 28.38 -1.06 -7.17
N ASP A 422 28.88 -0.89 -5.93
CA ASP A 422 30.31 -0.95 -5.63
C ASP A 422 30.80 -2.41 -5.72
N LYS A 423 32.09 -2.60 -6.01
CA LYS A 423 32.73 -3.93 -6.00
C LYS A 423 32.49 -4.69 -4.70
N LYS A 424 32.41 -3.98 -3.58
CA LYS A 424 32.23 -4.58 -2.25
C LYS A 424 30.83 -5.13 -2.04
N THR A 425 29.82 -4.57 -2.74
CA THR A 425 28.42 -4.99 -2.66
C THR A 425 28.03 -5.98 -3.75
N SER A 426 28.95 -6.28 -4.68
CA SER A 426 28.76 -7.23 -5.76
C SER A 426 29.42 -8.57 -5.42
N LYS A 427 28.91 -9.69 -5.98
CA LYS A 427 29.54 -10.99 -5.82
C LYS A 427 30.98 -10.93 -6.36
N GLN A 428 31.93 -11.39 -5.58
CA GLN A 428 33.35 -11.27 -5.91
C GLN A 428 33.68 -11.90 -7.27
N GLU A 429 33.04 -13.01 -7.61
CA GLU A 429 33.14 -13.70 -8.87
C GLU A 429 32.82 -12.79 -10.08
N TYR A 430 31.77 -11.97 -9.98
CA TYR A 430 31.42 -11.00 -11.03
C TYR A 430 32.34 -9.79 -11.00
N ALA A 431 32.64 -9.25 -9.84
CA ALA A 431 33.46 -8.06 -9.68
C ALA A 431 34.93 -8.24 -10.16
N GLN A 432 35.49 -9.46 -10.10
CA GLN A 432 36.81 -9.79 -10.61
C GLN A 432 36.88 -9.69 -12.13
N THR A 433 35.79 -9.86 -12.86
CA THR A 433 35.75 -9.77 -14.32
C THR A 433 35.71 -8.33 -14.84
N TRP A 434 35.50 -7.34 -14.00
CA TRP A 434 35.38 -5.95 -14.41
C TRP A 434 36.71 -5.40 -14.93
N LYS A 435 36.76 -5.14 -16.23
CA LYS A 435 37.95 -4.60 -16.90
C LYS A 435 38.26 -3.19 -16.42
N LYS A 436 39.52 -2.78 -16.55
CA LYS A 436 39.93 -1.40 -16.35
C LYS A 436 39.19 -0.47 -17.30
N ASP A 437 38.99 0.77 -16.88
CA ASP A 437 38.41 1.82 -17.72
C ASP A 437 39.33 2.20 -18.90
N LYS A 438 38.89 3.11 -19.77
CA LYS A 438 39.65 3.57 -20.94
C LYS A 438 41.02 4.19 -20.57
N ASN A 439 41.17 4.62 -19.33
CA ASN A 439 42.38 5.24 -18.78
C ASN A 439 43.28 4.24 -18.02
N GLY A 440 42.94 2.95 -18.06
CA GLY A 440 43.70 1.90 -17.36
C GLY A 440 43.47 1.85 -15.85
N LYS A 441 42.50 2.63 -15.32
CA LYS A 441 42.13 2.65 -13.91
C LYS A 441 41.13 1.54 -13.60
N GLU A 442 41.24 0.92 -12.42
CA GLU A 442 40.28 -0.08 -11.98
C GLU A 442 38.87 0.52 -11.85
N ARG A 443 37.89 -0.16 -12.43
CA ARG A 443 36.48 0.20 -12.28
C ARG A 443 36.06 -0.08 -10.84
N LYS A 444 35.49 0.92 -10.16
CA LYS A 444 34.97 0.80 -8.82
C LYS A 444 33.49 0.47 -8.81
N GLU A 445 32.77 0.87 -9.84
CA GLU A 445 31.32 0.71 -10.02
C GLU A 445 31.01 -0.35 -11.07
N ASP A 446 29.86 -0.98 -10.94
CA ASP A 446 29.33 -2.01 -11.83
C ASP A 446 29.23 -1.53 -13.30
N PRO A 447 29.97 -2.12 -14.22
CA PRO A 447 29.87 -1.79 -15.64
C PRO A 447 28.64 -2.38 -16.33
N SER A 448 27.99 -3.39 -15.73
CA SER A 448 26.78 -4.01 -16.27
C SER A 448 25.51 -3.24 -15.87
N LYS A 449 25.64 -2.18 -15.05
CA LYS A 449 24.53 -1.32 -14.63
C LYS A 449 23.37 -2.06 -13.95
N GLY A 450 23.69 -3.03 -13.10
CA GLY A 450 22.72 -3.85 -12.37
C GLY A 450 22.38 -5.17 -13.06
N PHE A 451 22.81 -5.40 -14.30
CA PHE A 451 22.42 -6.60 -15.04
C PHE A 451 22.99 -7.89 -14.42
N HIS A 452 24.12 -7.83 -13.73
CA HIS A 452 24.67 -9.01 -13.04
C HIS A 452 23.79 -9.48 -11.85
N PHE A 453 23.03 -8.58 -11.20
CA PHE A 453 22.00 -8.96 -10.22
C PHE A 453 20.90 -9.77 -10.90
N VAL A 454 20.42 -9.30 -12.05
CA VAL A 454 19.36 -9.97 -12.82
C VAL A 454 19.79 -11.38 -13.19
N TYR A 455 20.99 -11.52 -13.76
CA TYR A 455 21.54 -12.81 -14.15
C TYR A 455 21.69 -13.76 -12.96
N HIS A 456 22.20 -13.27 -11.83
CA HIS A 456 22.35 -14.10 -10.64
C HIS A 456 21.00 -14.63 -10.14
N ILE A 457 20.04 -13.75 -9.94
CA ILE A 457 18.71 -14.11 -9.43
C ILE A 457 17.97 -15.03 -10.41
N ALA A 458 18.04 -14.76 -11.71
CA ALA A 458 17.43 -15.62 -12.72
C ALA A 458 17.95 -17.07 -12.64
N ASN A 459 19.26 -17.25 -12.41
CA ASN A 459 19.87 -18.57 -12.29
C ASN A 459 19.57 -19.28 -10.96
N VAL A 460 19.28 -18.54 -9.88
CA VAL A 460 18.87 -19.13 -8.59
C VAL A 460 17.41 -19.55 -8.66
N VAL A 461 16.53 -18.68 -9.16
CA VAL A 461 15.07 -18.94 -9.26
C VAL A 461 14.74 -19.98 -10.33
N LYS A 462 15.37 -19.96 -11.46
CA LYS A 462 15.33 -20.95 -12.57
C LYS A 462 13.99 -21.12 -13.29
N LYS A 463 12.84 -20.76 -12.71
CA LYS A 463 11.49 -20.92 -13.29
C LYS A 463 10.60 -19.74 -12.92
N GLY A 464 9.64 -19.42 -13.77
CA GLY A 464 8.67 -18.36 -13.52
C GLY A 464 8.92 -17.11 -14.34
N LYS A 465 8.46 -15.95 -13.85
CA LYS A 465 8.63 -14.66 -14.53
C LYS A 465 9.46 -13.69 -13.68
N LEU A 466 10.33 -12.95 -14.35
CA LEU A 466 11.12 -11.87 -13.76
C LEU A 466 10.84 -10.58 -14.51
N ALA A 467 10.45 -9.51 -13.79
CA ALA A 467 10.40 -8.16 -14.33
C ALA A 467 11.40 -7.26 -13.59
N VAL A 468 12.19 -6.52 -14.34
CA VAL A 468 13.24 -5.67 -13.80
C VAL A 468 13.27 -4.29 -14.44
N LEU A 469 13.48 -3.26 -13.62
CA LEU A 469 13.83 -1.92 -14.08
C LEU A 469 15.34 -1.84 -14.25
N LEU A 470 15.80 -1.52 -15.45
CA LEU A 470 17.21 -1.31 -15.78
C LEU A 470 17.39 0.00 -16.55
N PRO A 471 18.59 0.62 -16.50
CA PRO A 471 18.87 1.75 -17.37
C PRO A 471 18.75 1.33 -18.86
N MET A 472 18.24 2.24 -19.71
CA MET A 472 18.13 2.00 -21.15
C MET A 472 19.47 1.59 -21.80
N GLN A 473 20.59 1.98 -21.21
CA GLN A 473 21.92 1.53 -21.63
C GLN A 473 22.04 -0.01 -21.65
N CYS A 474 21.35 -0.71 -20.76
CA CYS A 474 21.31 -2.18 -20.76
C CYS A 474 20.55 -2.74 -21.98
N ALA A 475 19.55 -2.04 -22.46
CA ALA A 475 18.80 -2.42 -23.65
C ALA A 475 19.57 -2.11 -24.94
N ILE A 476 20.19 -0.92 -25.05
CA ILE A 476 21.02 -0.53 -26.21
C ILE A 476 22.20 -1.47 -26.39
N GLY A 477 22.88 -1.84 -25.30
CA GLY A 477 23.83 -2.95 -25.29
C GLY A 477 25.13 -2.74 -26.06
N THR A 478 25.65 -1.52 -26.16
CA THR A 478 26.93 -1.24 -26.82
C THR A 478 28.15 -1.59 -25.97
N ASP A 479 27.99 -1.63 -24.63
CA ASP A 479 29.06 -2.03 -23.72
C ASP A 479 29.22 -3.56 -23.70
N LYS A 480 30.49 -4.04 -23.76
CA LYS A 480 30.80 -5.47 -23.80
C LYS A 480 30.35 -6.24 -22.57
N GLU A 481 30.36 -5.60 -21.40
CA GLU A 481 29.87 -6.26 -20.17
C GLU A 481 28.34 -6.42 -20.20
N VAL A 482 27.62 -5.43 -20.71
CA VAL A 482 26.17 -5.54 -20.92
C VAL A 482 25.85 -6.63 -21.95
N GLN A 483 26.52 -6.65 -23.09
CA GLN A 483 26.34 -7.69 -24.13
C GLN A 483 26.59 -9.09 -23.58
N LYS A 484 27.62 -9.26 -22.75
CA LYS A 484 27.90 -10.53 -22.07
C LYS A 484 26.70 -11.03 -21.27
N TYR A 485 26.10 -10.17 -20.43
CA TYR A 485 24.93 -10.57 -19.65
C TYR A 485 23.69 -10.76 -20.51
N LYS A 486 23.48 -9.98 -21.55
CA LYS A 486 22.41 -10.22 -22.54
C LYS A 486 22.54 -11.61 -23.16
N GLU A 487 23.75 -11.99 -23.59
CA GLU A 487 24.01 -13.32 -24.16
C GLU A 487 23.74 -14.44 -23.15
N MET A 488 24.29 -14.32 -21.94
CA MET A 488 24.11 -15.30 -20.87
C MET A 488 22.65 -15.49 -20.51
N MET A 489 21.88 -14.40 -20.41
CA MET A 489 20.44 -14.45 -20.14
C MET A 489 19.67 -15.18 -21.24
N LEU A 490 19.93 -14.90 -22.52
CA LEU A 490 19.25 -15.54 -23.65
C LEU A 490 19.59 -17.01 -23.82
N GLN A 491 20.72 -17.47 -23.28
CA GLN A 491 21.12 -18.90 -23.31
C GLN A 491 20.22 -19.75 -22.40
N GLU A 492 19.77 -19.20 -21.26
CA GLU A 492 19.04 -19.93 -20.23
C GLU A 492 17.58 -19.46 -20.08
N HIS A 493 17.28 -18.21 -20.47
CA HIS A 493 16.01 -17.54 -20.26
C HIS A 493 15.49 -16.88 -21.54
N HIS A 494 14.18 -16.67 -21.62
CA HIS A 494 13.54 -15.98 -22.74
C HIS A 494 13.26 -14.52 -22.40
N LEU A 495 13.70 -13.60 -23.26
CA LEU A 495 13.29 -12.20 -23.21
C LEU A 495 11.86 -12.09 -23.77
N ASP A 496 10.88 -12.05 -22.90
CA ASP A 496 9.45 -12.01 -23.24
C ASP A 496 9.03 -10.61 -23.71
N ALA A 497 9.39 -9.55 -22.95
CA ALA A 497 9.04 -8.19 -23.31
C ALA A 497 10.07 -7.16 -22.84
N VAL A 498 10.09 -6.00 -23.51
CA VAL A 498 10.80 -4.79 -23.07
C VAL A 498 9.90 -3.57 -23.25
N PHE A 499 9.77 -2.76 -22.20
CA PHE A 499 8.98 -1.55 -22.20
C PHE A 499 9.89 -0.33 -22.01
N SER A 500 9.93 0.57 -23.01
CA SER A 500 10.60 1.86 -22.91
C SER A 500 9.73 2.80 -22.07
N LEU A 501 10.22 3.22 -20.88
CA LEU A 501 9.49 4.03 -19.93
C LEU A 501 9.79 5.54 -20.07
N PRO A 502 9.00 6.43 -19.45
CA PRO A 502 9.26 7.87 -19.44
C PRO A 502 10.67 8.21 -18.93
N SER A 503 11.34 9.16 -19.58
CA SER A 503 12.72 9.55 -19.23
C SER A 503 12.87 10.13 -17.82
N ASP A 504 11.79 10.58 -17.22
CA ASP A 504 11.74 11.18 -15.89
C ASP A 504 11.04 10.31 -14.85
N ILE A 505 10.95 9.01 -15.12
CA ILE A 505 10.18 8.06 -14.29
C ILE A 505 10.55 8.10 -12.80
N PHE A 506 11.82 8.31 -12.49
CA PHE A 506 12.32 8.38 -11.10
C PHE A 506 12.38 9.82 -10.53
N HIS A 507 11.82 10.81 -11.23
CA HIS A 507 11.84 12.18 -10.71
C HIS A 507 10.99 12.30 -9.42
N PRO A 508 11.49 12.94 -8.35
CA PRO A 508 12.71 13.76 -8.24
C PRO A 508 13.97 12.99 -7.76
N GLY A 509 13.89 11.69 -7.52
CA GLY A 509 14.97 10.91 -6.89
C GLY A 509 16.21 10.69 -7.77
N ALA A 510 16.03 10.28 -9.01
CA ALA A 510 17.12 10.01 -9.95
C ALA A 510 16.79 10.52 -11.36
N SER A 511 17.83 10.70 -12.18
CA SER A 511 17.71 11.12 -13.58
C SER A 511 17.99 9.99 -14.59
N ALA A 512 17.96 8.73 -14.15
CA ALA A 512 18.23 7.60 -15.03
C ALA A 512 17.03 7.33 -15.93
N ASN A 513 17.26 7.24 -17.24
CA ASN A 513 16.28 6.73 -18.19
C ASN A 513 16.23 5.21 -18.05
N ALA A 514 15.07 4.67 -17.75
CA ALA A 514 14.89 3.25 -17.52
C ALA A 514 13.98 2.58 -18.56
N CYS A 515 14.18 1.27 -18.71
CA CYS A 515 13.24 0.37 -19.35
C CYS A 515 12.87 -0.76 -18.36
N CYS A 516 11.71 -1.36 -18.56
CA CYS A 516 11.34 -2.58 -17.87
C CYS A 516 11.60 -3.77 -18.81
N MET A 517 12.40 -4.74 -18.38
CA MET A 517 12.64 -5.99 -19.09
C MET A 517 11.91 -7.12 -18.38
N VAL A 518 11.30 -8.01 -19.16
CA VAL A 518 10.57 -9.18 -18.66
C VAL A 518 11.16 -10.44 -19.23
N PHE A 519 11.46 -11.40 -18.37
CA PHE A 519 12.02 -12.68 -18.74
C PHE A 519 11.14 -13.84 -18.27
N ASP A 520 10.95 -14.84 -19.14
CA ASP A 520 10.47 -16.16 -18.74
C ASP A 520 11.68 -17.01 -18.37
N LEU A 521 11.77 -17.37 -17.09
CA LEU A 521 12.91 -18.07 -16.52
C LEU A 521 12.89 -19.56 -16.87
N GLY A 522 14.06 -20.11 -17.19
CA GLY A 522 14.24 -21.52 -17.54
C GLY A 522 13.77 -21.91 -18.94
N VAL A 523 13.41 -20.95 -19.77
CA VAL A 523 13.04 -21.13 -21.18
C VAL A 523 14.08 -20.49 -22.06
N ARG A 524 14.86 -21.25 -22.81
CA ARG A 524 15.90 -20.68 -23.65
C ARG A 524 15.31 -19.85 -24.80
N HIS A 525 15.83 -18.66 -25.00
CA HIS A 525 15.28 -17.70 -25.97
C HIS A 525 15.17 -18.26 -27.39
N LYS A 526 16.17 -19.05 -27.82
CA LYS A 526 16.20 -19.67 -29.14
C LYS A 526 15.12 -20.72 -29.38
N ASP A 527 14.55 -21.28 -28.32
CA ASP A 527 13.55 -22.35 -28.39
C ASP A 527 12.09 -21.76 -28.49
N VAL A 528 11.95 -20.45 -28.32
CA VAL A 528 10.67 -19.73 -28.46
C VAL A 528 10.49 -19.24 -29.89
N LYS A 529 9.34 -19.53 -30.48
CA LYS A 529 9.04 -19.15 -31.87
C LYS A 529 8.58 -17.71 -32.00
N GLU A 530 7.89 -17.23 -31.01
CA GLU A 530 7.37 -15.87 -30.92
C GLU A 530 8.51 -14.87 -30.74
N GLY A 531 8.38 -13.67 -31.32
CA GLY A 531 9.32 -12.59 -31.09
C GLY A 531 9.11 -11.94 -29.73
N THR A 532 10.12 -11.24 -29.22
CA THR A 532 10.02 -10.38 -28.05
C THR A 532 9.03 -9.25 -28.32
N PHE A 533 8.17 -8.97 -27.34
CA PHE A 533 7.27 -7.81 -27.39
C PHE A 533 8.01 -6.55 -26.96
N PHE A 534 7.85 -5.46 -27.70
CA PHE A 534 8.42 -4.15 -27.40
C PHE A 534 7.31 -3.12 -27.25
N GLY A 535 7.23 -2.43 -26.10
CA GLY A 535 6.29 -1.36 -25.83
C GLY A 535 6.99 0.01 -25.76
N TYR A 536 6.50 1.00 -26.51
CA TYR A 536 6.93 2.39 -26.43
C TYR A 536 6.05 3.14 -25.42
N TYR A 537 6.28 2.92 -24.15
CA TYR A 537 5.43 3.36 -23.04
C TYR A 537 5.97 4.63 -22.39
N LYS A 538 6.21 5.66 -23.21
CA LYS A 538 6.83 6.94 -22.83
C LYS A 538 5.88 7.95 -22.21
N ASP A 539 4.58 7.87 -22.48
CA ASP A 539 3.56 8.71 -21.84
C ASP A 539 2.73 7.86 -20.88
N ASP A 540 3.03 7.98 -19.60
CA ASP A 540 2.30 7.31 -18.52
C ASP A 540 1.23 8.20 -17.89
N GLY A 541 0.89 9.31 -18.52
CA GLY A 541 -0.13 10.24 -18.01
C GLY A 541 0.32 11.08 -16.81
N PHE A 542 1.60 11.04 -16.41
CA PHE A 542 2.12 11.86 -15.32
C PHE A 542 2.92 13.05 -15.85
N ARG A 543 2.93 14.14 -15.11
CA ARG A 543 3.72 15.34 -15.40
C ARG A 543 4.46 15.83 -14.16
N LYS A 544 5.61 16.48 -14.38
CA LYS A 544 6.36 17.13 -13.30
C LYS A 544 5.60 18.33 -12.77
N LYS A 545 5.48 18.42 -11.46
CA LYS A 545 4.92 19.58 -10.75
C LYS A 545 5.93 20.01 -9.67
N LYS A 546 6.20 21.32 -9.64
CA LYS A 546 7.16 21.88 -8.67
C LYS A 546 6.79 21.47 -7.25
N ASN A 547 7.76 20.98 -6.49
CA ASN A 547 7.64 20.49 -5.10
C ASN A 547 6.75 19.24 -4.87
N LEU A 548 6.07 18.72 -5.89
CA LEU A 548 5.19 17.54 -5.78
C LEU A 548 5.73 16.31 -6.52
N GLY A 549 6.83 16.47 -7.27
CA GLY A 549 7.36 15.37 -8.10
C GLY A 549 6.54 15.16 -9.37
N ARG A 550 6.29 13.90 -9.72
CA ARG A 550 5.39 13.54 -10.83
C ARG A 550 3.96 13.38 -10.31
N VAL A 551 3.03 14.06 -10.95
CA VAL A 551 1.60 14.07 -10.59
C VAL A 551 0.80 13.60 -11.79
N GLU A 552 -0.14 12.71 -11.55
CA GLU A 552 -1.06 12.21 -12.55
C GLU A 552 -1.87 13.34 -13.20
N LYS A 553 -2.03 13.27 -14.51
CA LYS A 553 -2.94 14.16 -15.25
C LYS A 553 -4.38 13.70 -14.96
N ILE A 554 -5.26 14.67 -14.84
CA ILE A 554 -6.69 14.44 -14.65
C ILE A 554 -7.39 14.59 -15.99
N ASP A 555 -8.25 13.66 -16.32
CA ASP A 555 -9.13 13.73 -17.48
C ASP A 555 -10.15 14.86 -17.24
N PRO A 556 -10.17 15.90 -18.07
CA PRO A 556 -11.05 17.06 -17.86
C PRO A 556 -12.54 16.74 -18.01
N GLU A 557 -12.89 15.63 -18.67
CA GLU A 557 -14.28 15.25 -18.90
C GLU A 557 -14.84 14.43 -17.74
N THR A 558 -14.02 13.50 -17.19
CA THR A 558 -14.48 12.60 -16.11
C THR A 558 -14.05 13.06 -14.72
N GLY A 559 -13.00 13.88 -14.63
CA GLY A 559 -12.40 14.26 -13.35
C GLY A 559 -11.51 13.16 -12.73
N ASP A 560 -11.32 12.03 -13.41
CA ASP A 560 -10.51 10.91 -12.95
C ASP A 560 -9.05 11.02 -13.42
N GLY A 561 -8.17 10.25 -12.77
CA GLY A 561 -6.80 10.07 -13.23
C GLY A 561 -6.76 9.30 -14.57
N VAL A 562 -5.82 9.67 -15.45
CA VAL A 562 -5.70 9.06 -16.79
C VAL A 562 -4.94 7.73 -16.78
N TRP A 563 -4.23 7.41 -15.68
CA TRP A 563 -3.33 6.26 -15.61
C TRP A 563 -4.05 4.92 -15.82
N ALA A 564 -5.20 4.72 -15.21
CA ALA A 564 -5.92 3.45 -15.32
C ALA A 564 -6.22 3.07 -16.78
N LYS A 565 -6.63 4.04 -17.61
CA LYS A 565 -6.87 3.83 -19.05
C LYS A 565 -5.58 3.54 -19.82
N ILE A 566 -4.48 4.21 -19.45
CA ILE A 566 -3.17 4.01 -20.09
C ILE A 566 -2.63 2.64 -19.72
N GLU A 567 -2.68 2.24 -18.47
CA GLU A 567 -2.22 0.93 -18.02
C GLU A 567 -3.02 -0.21 -18.66
N GLU A 568 -4.33 -0.06 -18.75
CA GLU A 568 -5.19 -1.03 -19.44
C GLU A 568 -4.76 -1.21 -20.90
N LEU A 569 -4.52 -0.12 -21.63
CA LEU A 569 -4.05 -0.14 -23.01
C LEU A 569 -2.67 -0.84 -23.10
N TRP A 570 -1.74 -0.53 -22.20
CA TRP A 570 -0.41 -1.13 -22.19
C TRP A 570 -0.47 -2.63 -21.92
N LEU A 571 -1.26 -3.04 -20.93
CA LEU A 571 -1.44 -4.46 -20.57
C LEU A 571 -2.17 -5.22 -21.68
N ASP A 572 -3.17 -4.61 -22.30
CA ASP A 572 -3.97 -5.25 -23.36
C ASP A 572 -3.11 -5.49 -24.62
N THR A 573 -2.34 -4.47 -25.06
CA THR A 573 -1.43 -4.63 -26.19
C THR A 573 -0.34 -5.67 -25.93
N TYR A 574 0.20 -5.73 -24.72
CA TYR A 574 1.18 -6.73 -24.31
C TYR A 574 0.57 -8.14 -24.28
N LYS A 575 -0.55 -8.33 -23.56
CA LYS A 575 -1.19 -9.65 -23.38
C LYS A 575 -1.67 -10.25 -24.70
N LYS A 576 -2.22 -9.40 -25.58
CA LYS A 576 -2.68 -9.81 -26.91
C LYS A 576 -1.58 -9.88 -27.96
N ARG A 577 -0.35 -9.48 -27.62
CA ARG A 577 0.79 -9.43 -28.56
C ARG A 577 0.45 -8.65 -29.84
N ILE A 578 -0.05 -7.42 -29.70
CA ILE A 578 -0.45 -6.59 -30.83
C ILE A 578 0.65 -5.58 -31.16
N ALA A 579 1.11 -5.55 -32.42
CA ALA A 579 1.98 -4.49 -32.92
C ALA A 579 1.13 -3.31 -33.37
N VAL A 580 1.27 -2.17 -32.65
CA VAL A 580 0.54 -0.91 -32.90
C VAL A 580 1.52 0.16 -33.32
N THR A 581 1.22 0.85 -34.44
CA THR A 581 2.04 1.96 -34.93
C THR A 581 2.19 3.03 -33.85
N GLY A 582 3.43 3.44 -33.56
CA GLY A 582 3.73 4.44 -32.53
C GLY A 582 3.67 3.95 -31.07
N LEU A 583 3.27 2.70 -30.81
CA LEU A 583 3.08 2.19 -29.45
C LEU A 583 3.81 0.87 -29.18
N SER A 584 3.80 -0.09 -30.11
CA SER A 584 4.37 -1.41 -29.86
C SER A 584 4.87 -2.09 -31.12
N ALA A 585 5.80 -3.02 -30.94
CA ALA A 585 6.35 -3.88 -32.00
C ALA A 585 6.62 -5.28 -31.46
N ILE A 586 6.72 -6.26 -32.37
CA ILE A 586 7.18 -7.63 -32.06
C ILE A 586 8.35 -7.92 -32.99
N HIS A 587 9.48 -8.32 -32.42
CA HIS A 587 10.67 -8.62 -33.19
C HIS A 587 11.49 -9.74 -32.57
N LYS A 588 12.18 -10.54 -33.38
CA LYS A 588 13.15 -11.51 -32.90
C LYS A 588 14.49 -10.82 -32.70
N VAL A 589 15.06 -10.97 -31.53
CA VAL A 589 16.31 -10.31 -31.17
C VAL A 589 17.36 -11.30 -30.70
N THR A 590 18.62 -10.90 -30.81
CA THR A 590 19.81 -11.54 -30.24
C THR A 590 20.44 -10.62 -29.18
N TYR A 591 21.44 -11.07 -28.50
CA TYR A 591 22.21 -10.25 -27.56
C TYR A 591 22.95 -9.06 -28.18
N LYS A 592 23.16 -9.09 -29.51
CA LYS A 592 23.81 -8.01 -30.26
C LYS A 592 22.86 -6.89 -30.65
N ASP A 593 21.58 -7.20 -30.70
CA ASP A 593 20.56 -6.26 -31.12
C ASP A 593 20.20 -5.29 -30.00
N GLU A 594 19.66 -4.16 -30.38
CA GLU A 594 19.03 -3.23 -29.44
C GLU A 594 17.71 -3.81 -28.94
N TRP A 595 17.43 -3.69 -27.62
CA TRP A 595 16.22 -4.20 -26.99
C TRP A 595 15.26 -3.06 -26.59
N LEU A 596 15.07 -2.10 -27.48
CA LEU A 596 14.12 -0.99 -27.29
C LEU A 596 13.09 -0.96 -28.40
N CYS A 597 11.87 -0.54 -28.06
CA CYS A 597 10.76 -0.44 -29.00
C CYS A 597 11.08 0.51 -30.16
N GLU A 598 11.84 1.57 -29.88
CA GLU A 598 12.26 2.59 -30.83
C GLU A 598 13.01 2.04 -32.05
N ALA A 599 13.70 0.91 -31.89
CA ALA A 599 14.42 0.25 -32.98
C ALA A 599 13.50 -0.48 -33.98
N TYR A 600 12.27 -0.84 -33.59
CA TYR A 600 11.41 -1.75 -34.33
C TYR A 600 10.02 -1.20 -34.65
N MET A 601 9.53 -0.24 -33.87
CA MET A 601 8.19 0.31 -34.10
C MET A 601 8.12 1.18 -35.36
N LYS A 602 6.96 1.16 -35.99
CA LYS A 602 6.65 2.14 -37.04
C LYS A 602 6.30 3.48 -36.39
N THR A 603 6.93 4.56 -36.87
CA THR A 603 6.61 5.91 -36.38
C THR A 603 5.19 6.29 -36.80
N ASP A 604 4.41 6.79 -35.86
CA ASP A 604 3.09 7.36 -36.13
C ASP A 604 3.23 8.85 -36.49
N TYR A 605 2.85 9.16 -37.71
CA TYR A 605 2.83 10.54 -38.21
C TYR A 605 1.43 11.13 -38.27
N SER A 606 0.40 10.36 -37.86
CA SER A 606 -1.01 10.77 -37.99
C SER A 606 -1.38 11.96 -37.10
N THR A 607 -0.62 12.18 -36.03
CA THR A 607 -0.83 13.29 -35.08
C THR A 607 -0.06 14.56 -35.44
N LEU A 608 0.84 14.50 -36.44
CA LEU A 608 1.65 15.66 -36.85
C LEU A 608 0.86 16.59 -37.76
N THR A 609 0.93 17.88 -37.45
CA THR A 609 0.33 18.94 -38.26
C THR A 609 1.36 19.53 -39.21
N PRO A 610 0.94 20.25 -40.29
CA PRO A 610 1.85 21.00 -41.14
C PRO A 610 2.73 21.99 -40.36
N GLU A 611 2.21 22.57 -39.28
CA GLU A 611 2.93 23.50 -38.41
C GLU A 611 4.07 22.79 -37.64
N ASP A 612 3.91 21.53 -37.29
CA ASP A 612 4.97 20.74 -36.64
C ASP A 612 6.13 20.51 -37.60
N PHE A 613 5.84 20.21 -38.86
CA PHE A 613 6.87 20.07 -39.91
C PHE A 613 7.59 21.39 -40.15
N GLU A 614 6.85 22.51 -40.29
CA GLU A 614 7.45 23.85 -40.45
C GLU A 614 8.34 24.22 -39.26
N ARG A 615 7.88 23.96 -38.03
CA ARG A 615 8.68 24.18 -36.81
C ARG A 615 9.97 23.37 -36.83
N SER A 616 9.92 22.10 -37.23
CA SER A 616 11.07 21.24 -37.34
C SER A 616 12.08 21.75 -38.39
N VAL A 617 11.61 22.18 -39.54
CA VAL A 617 12.45 22.80 -40.59
C VAL A 617 13.09 24.07 -40.08
N ARG A 618 12.35 24.96 -39.42
CA ARG A 618 12.89 26.22 -38.84
C ARG A 618 13.96 25.93 -37.79
N ASN A 619 13.73 24.95 -36.89
CA ASN A 619 14.70 24.55 -35.87
C ASN A 619 15.96 23.97 -36.48
N PHE A 620 15.83 23.14 -37.53
CA PHE A 620 16.98 22.57 -38.24
C PHE A 620 17.76 23.67 -39.00
N ALA A 621 17.08 24.61 -39.63
CA ALA A 621 17.72 25.75 -40.27
C ALA A 621 18.48 26.63 -39.27
N ALA A 622 17.89 26.89 -38.11
CA ALA A 622 18.54 27.64 -37.03
C ALA A 622 19.78 26.90 -36.50
N TYR A 623 19.68 25.58 -36.32
CA TYR A 623 20.82 24.74 -35.93
C TYR A 623 21.95 24.78 -36.96
N CYS A 624 21.65 24.68 -38.27
CA CYS A 624 22.64 24.76 -39.34
C CYS A 624 23.32 26.14 -39.42
N ILE A 625 22.62 27.22 -39.07
CA ILE A 625 23.17 28.56 -39.00
C ILE A 625 24.10 28.68 -37.78
N SER A 626 23.64 28.27 -36.59
CA SER A 626 24.48 28.32 -35.36
C SER A 626 25.72 27.47 -35.45
N SER A 627 25.63 26.23 -35.99
CA SER A 627 26.77 25.34 -36.14
C SER A 627 27.81 25.78 -37.18
N LYS A 628 27.39 26.68 -38.13
CA LYS A 628 28.34 27.31 -39.05
C LYS A 628 29.01 28.54 -38.45
N SER A 629 28.40 29.21 -37.48
CA SER A 629 29.04 30.34 -36.80
C SER A 629 30.16 29.90 -35.85
N GLU A 630 30.05 28.71 -35.24
CA GLU A 630 31.11 28.18 -34.38
C GLU A 630 32.37 27.76 -35.15
N ASN A 631 32.25 27.50 -36.47
CA ASN A 631 33.43 27.15 -37.33
C ASN A 631 34.13 28.36 -37.95
N TYR A 632 33.64 29.60 -37.70
CA TYR A 632 34.26 30.84 -38.22
C TYR A 632 35.14 31.56 -37.21
N ASP A 633 35.02 31.21 -35.91
CA ASP A 633 35.80 31.83 -34.82
C ASP A 633 37.13 31.08 -34.54
N ASP A 634 37.40 29.92 -35.18
CA ASP A 634 38.64 29.17 -35.02
C ASP A 634 39.69 29.42 -36.15
N GLU A 635 39.46 30.36 -37.05
CA GLU A 635 40.40 30.73 -38.15
C GLU A 635 40.88 32.21 -38.10
N GLU A 636 40.93 32.90 -36.93
CA GLU A 636 41.70 34.14 -36.77
C GLU A 636 42.84 34.00 -35.74
#